data_4457bc323de5a5e27607e6c4f24f4668
#
_entry.id   4457bc323de5a5e27607e6c4f24f4668
#
_cell.length_a   1.000
_cell.length_b   1.000
_cell.length_c   1.000
_cell.angle_alpha   90.00
_cell.angle_beta   90.00
_cell.angle_gamma   90.00
#
_symmetry.space_group_name_H-M   'P 1'
#
loop_
_entity.id
_entity.type
_entity.pdbx_description
1 polymer ?
#
loop_
_entity_poly.entity_id
_entity_poly.type
_entity_poly.pdbx_seq_one_letter_code
_entity_poly.pdbx_strand_id
1 'polypeptide(L)'
;MKQWEKLTAWLVVFALVAGLVGGSAFVQVSAAEENSDFAYAVNEDGTATITEVKTNAADVIVPAVIDGHTVTAIGSHTSEWSTTPAGAFESKWQAVNVYLPDTITSFADRAFASCAVEHIYRYDPAQISAEDIVSSGSALGVPMQLKTMGSHCFDNSRLKEVQIDAQVDSIGDGAYATIAALSSVTLGKTGRIGTIGKNCFQNSGAQTLNFYFYGRVDAIGANAFEGSGGIQDFYMEDVGIVGTEAFKNCHINTMTLKGSLSAIGDRAFIGCGNLDKVTIQSSTPYTIGKYAFTCASIKEVTFSDGLSSVAEGTFSGCGKLSKVYLPTTLKEIEKNAFENVSTITTITINDTAKVDDEAFKGAGGTTWGALDRLNNQSVKKIVAKALHRNLKTPLPKVAKALLKKAKAAKNKKKANLKWTKSKNANGYIVYCKVVKKGKKAGKIAWKKVKTVKKPKTTKCTVKISAKQRKVLKKKGKIYYSVRAYKKVTVNGKKKTIYSVYSQKKLK
;
A
#
# COMPACT_ATOMS: atom_id res chain seq x y z
N MET A 1 -24.60 3.62 70.78
CA MET A 1 -25.76 3.13 70.03
C MET A 1 -25.42 3.11 68.59
N LYS A 2 -25.36 1.97 68.10
CA LYS A 2 -25.07 1.32 66.82
C LYS A 2 -24.92 2.20 65.59
N GLN A 3 -23.70 2.22 65.08
CA GLN A 3 -23.30 2.50 63.67
C GLN A 3 -23.90 1.43 62.76
N TRP A 4 -24.49 1.90 61.67
CA TRP A 4 -24.78 1.07 60.50
C TRP A 4 -23.86 1.55 59.39
N GLU A 5 -22.82 0.80 59.12
CA GLU A 5 -22.04 0.92 57.89
C GLU A 5 -22.83 0.32 56.74
N LYS A 6 -23.04 1.13 55.74
CA LYS A 6 -23.69 0.72 54.50
C LYS A 6 -22.64 0.13 53.58
N LEU A 7 -22.64 -1.19 53.47
CA LEU A 7 -22.11 -1.84 52.27
C LEU A 7 -23.08 -1.57 51.12
N THR A 8 -22.68 -0.77 50.19
CA THR A 8 -23.31 -0.69 48.86
C THR A 8 -22.50 -1.54 47.90
N ALA A 9 -22.88 -2.81 47.80
CA ALA A 9 -22.47 -3.63 46.68
C ALA A 9 -23.23 -3.16 45.42
N TRP A 10 -22.51 -2.66 44.43
CA TRP A 10 -23.10 -2.38 43.13
C TRP A 10 -22.96 -3.61 42.27
N LEU A 11 -24.07 -4.30 42.07
CA LEU A 11 -24.23 -5.32 41.02
C LEU A 11 -24.37 -4.61 39.68
N VAL A 12 -23.36 -4.73 38.86
CA VAL A 12 -23.49 -4.37 37.45
C VAL A 12 -23.93 -5.60 36.66
N VAL A 13 -25.20 -5.61 36.30
CA VAL A 13 -25.78 -6.64 35.42
C VAL A 13 -25.38 -6.31 34.00
N PHE A 14 -24.54 -7.11 33.38
CA PHE A 14 -24.30 -7.05 31.94
C PHE A 14 -25.28 -7.99 31.23
N ALA A 15 -26.08 -7.40 30.35
CA ALA A 15 -26.92 -8.14 29.42
C ALA A 15 -26.06 -8.78 28.31
N LEU A 16 -26.17 -10.08 28.15
CA LEU A 16 -25.60 -10.83 27.04
C LEU A 16 -26.30 -10.41 25.75
N VAL A 17 -25.54 -9.84 24.80
CA VAL A 17 -25.93 -9.83 23.39
C VAL A 17 -24.92 -10.72 22.66
N ALA A 18 -25.35 -11.93 22.35
CA ALA A 18 -24.61 -12.85 21.50
C ALA A 18 -24.72 -12.38 20.05
N GLY A 19 -23.62 -11.89 19.50
CA GLY A 19 -23.43 -11.63 18.07
C GLY A 19 -22.14 -12.30 17.64
N LEU A 20 -22.26 -13.41 16.93
CA LEU A 20 -21.16 -14.13 16.28
C LEU A 20 -20.44 -13.21 15.32
N VAL A 21 -19.15 -12.96 15.53
CA VAL A 21 -17.99 -12.99 14.62
C VAL A 21 -16.77 -12.40 15.35
N GLY A 22 -15.69 -13.18 15.52
CA GLY A 22 -14.37 -12.70 15.97
C GLY A 22 -14.22 -12.61 17.50
N GLY A 23 -13.83 -13.71 18.13
CA GLY A 23 -13.73 -13.81 19.59
C GLY A 23 -12.67 -12.92 20.22
N SER A 24 -13.08 -11.78 20.77
CA SER A 24 -12.45 -11.23 21.94
C SER A 24 -13.18 -11.84 23.16
N ALA A 25 -12.48 -12.68 23.91
CA ALA A 25 -12.98 -13.19 25.16
C ALA A 25 -13.20 -12.02 26.11
N PHE A 26 -14.45 -11.67 26.39
CA PHE A 26 -14.77 -10.75 27.48
C PHE A 26 -14.48 -11.49 28.78
N VAL A 27 -13.42 -11.12 29.45
CA VAL A 27 -13.15 -11.57 30.82
C VAL A 27 -14.19 -10.90 31.73
N GLN A 28 -15.01 -11.69 32.37
CA GLN A 28 -15.92 -11.19 33.40
C GLN A 28 -15.08 -10.87 34.64
N VAL A 29 -14.87 -9.57 34.87
CA VAL A 29 -13.99 -9.05 35.92
C VAL A 29 -14.76 -8.95 37.19
N SER A 30 -14.28 -9.58 38.29
CA SER A 30 -14.71 -9.32 39.65
C SER A 30 -14.34 -7.88 40.06
N ALA A 31 -14.88 -7.36 41.16
CA ALA A 31 -14.67 -5.97 41.60
C ALA A 31 -13.19 -5.56 41.52
N ALA A 32 -12.94 -4.35 40.98
CA ALA A 32 -11.58 -3.83 40.85
C ALA A 32 -10.96 -3.68 42.26
N GLU A 33 -9.80 -4.28 42.45
CA GLU A 33 -8.96 -4.10 43.63
C GLU A 33 -7.92 -3.01 43.36
N GLU A 34 -7.42 -2.37 44.39
CA GLU A 34 -6.56 -1.22 44.29
C GLU A 34 -5.33 -1.34 45.19
N ASN A 35 -4.17 -1.01 44.60
CA ASN A 35 -3.00 -0.64 45.41
C ASN A 35 -2.61 0.83 45.09
N SER A 36 -1.49 1.32 45.61
CA SER A 36 -1.06 2.71 45.46
C SER A 36 -0.86 3.11 44.02
N ASP A 37 -0.35 2.23 43.15
CA ASP A 37 0.12 2.52 41.82
C ASP A 37 -0.78 1.98 40.72
N PHE A 38 -1.58 0.97 40.99
CA PHE A 38 -2.41 0.28 40.01
C PHE A 38 -3.83 -0.01 40.55
N ALA A 39 -4.82 0.08 39.66
CA ALA A 39 -6.06 -0.67 39.82
C ALA A 39 -5.93 -1.96 39.01
N TYR A 40 -6.44 -3.07 39.56
CA TYR A 40 -6.40 -4.36 38.93
C TYR A 40 -7.69 -5.13 39.16
N ALA A 41 -7.89 -6.15 38.38
CA ALA A 41 -9.00 -7.07 38.54
C ALA A 41 -8.48 -8.51 38.63
N VAL A 42 -9.03 -9.30 39.53
CA VAL A 42 -8.72 -10.73 39.65
C VAL A 42 -9.57 -11.49 38.63
N ASN A 43 -8.91 -12.27 37.79
CA ASN A 43 -9.55 -13.11 36.78
C ASN A 43 -10.09 -14.40 37.39
N GLU A 44 -10.98 -15.11 36.69
CA GLU A 44 -11.55 -16.38 37.16
C GLU A 44 -10.50 -17.47 37.43
N ASP A 45 -9.38 -17.43 36.72
CA ASP A 45 -8.22 -18.34 36.88
C ASP A 45 -7.29 -17.95 38.04
N GLY A 46 -7.64 -16.92 38.81
CA GLY A 46 -6.84 -16.40 39.90
C GLY A 46 -5.66 -15.51 39.50
N THR A 47 -5.49 -15.19 38.19
CA THR A 47 -4.50 -14.22 37.73
C THR A 47 -5.05 -12.78 37.84
N ALA A 48 -4.20 -11.78 37.62
CA ALA A 48 -4.60 -10.37 37.64
C ALA A 48 -4.46 -9.68 36.29
N THR A 49 -5.40 -8.78 36.02
CA THR A 49 -5.36 -7.83 34.92
C THR A 49 -5.20 -6.42 35.45
N ILE A 50 -4.16 -5.69 35.05
CA ILE A 50 -4.01 -4.26 35.37
C ILE A 50 -5.06 -3.48 34.56
N THR A 51 -5.97 -2.80 35.23
CA THR A 51 -7.08 -2.06 34.64
C THR A 51 -6.80 -0.56 34.54
N GLU A 52 -6.01 0.00 35.47
CA GLU A 52 -5.61 1.40 35.44
C GLU A 52 -4.23 1.60 36.08
N VAL A 53 -3.42 2.48 35.49
CA VAL A 53 -2.18 2.97 36.08
C VAL A 53 -2.48 4.28 36.81
N LYS A 54 -2.22 4.34 38.11
CA LYS A 54 -2.48 5.50 38.97
C LYS A 54 -1.24 6.34 39.21
N THR A 55 -0.07 5.73 39.17
CA THR A 55 1.20 6.45 39.34
C THR A 55 1.45 7.46 38.22
N ASN A 56 2.12 8.55 38.56
CA ASN A 56 2.59 9.58 37.63
C ASN A 56 4.10 9.47 37.37
N ALA A 57 4.74 8.33 37.65
CA ALA A 57 6.14 8.12 37.39
C ALA A 57 6.44 8.09 35.88
N ALA A 58 7.64 8.55 35.50
CA ALA A 58 8.12 8.45 34.12
C ALA A 58 8.48 7.01 33.76
N ASP A 59 9.02 6.26 34.72
CA ASP A 59 9.32 4.84 34.61
C ASP A 59 8.25 4.06 35.40
N VAL A 60 7.41 3.31 34.68
CA VAL A 60 6.34 2.53 35.26
C VAL A 60 6.70 1.04 35.21
N ILE A 61 6.93 0.45 36.36
CA ILE A 61 7.20 -0.98 36.49
C ILE A 61 5.93 -1.70 36.86
N VAL A 62 5.39 -2.49 35.95
CA VAL A 62 4.25 -3.36 36.22
C VAL A 62 4.74 -4.59 36.97
N PRO A 63 4.25 -4.90 38.19
CA PRO A 63 4.74 -6.04 38.94
C PRO A 63 4.29 -7.36 38.31
N ALA A 64 5.11 -8.40 38.45
CA ALA A 64 4.75 -9.76 38.00
C ALA A 64 3.66 -10.40 38.88
N VAL A 65 3.56 -9.97 40.15
CA VAL A 65 2.56 -10.42 41.13
C VAL A 65 2.03 -9.19 41.84
N ILE A 66 0.73 -9.10 42.01
CA ILE A 66 0.04 -8.06 42.77
C ILE A 66 -0.92 -8.71 43.76
N ASP A 67 -0.75 -8.43 45.03
CA ASP A 67 -1.55 -8.99 46.15
C ASP A 67 -1.74 -10.53 46.09
N GLY A 68 -0.68 -11.24 45.66
CA GLY A 68 -0.66 -12.70 45.53
C GLY A 68 -1.13 -13.22 44.16
N HIS A 69 -1.59 -12.38 43.26
CA HIS A 69 -2.07 -12.75 41.93
C HIS A 69 -1.02 -12.48 40.85
N THR A 70 -0.73 -13.47 40.00
CA THR A 70 0.17 -13.29 38.88
C THR A 70 -0.47 -12.34 37.85
N VAL A 71 0.24 -11.28 37.49
CA VAL A 71 -0.21 -10.31 36.47
C VAL A 71 -0.01 -10.89 35.09
N THR A 72 -1.09 -11.09 34.33
CA THR A 72 -1.07 -11.72 33.00
C THR A 72 -1.63 -10.84 31.90
N ALA A 73 -2.23 -9.70 32.24
CA ALA A 73 -2.80 -8.82 31.23
C ALA A 73 -2.68 -7.33 31.59
N ILE A 74 -2.56 -6.51 30.55
CA ILE A 74 -2.83 -5.07 30.60
C ILE A 74 -4.19 -4.85 29.99
N GLY A 75 -5.14 -4.41 30.81
CA GLY A 75 -6.55 -4.33 30.47
C GLY A 75 -7.05 -2.92 30.17
N SER A 76 -8.30 -2.73 30.45
CA SER A 76 -9.03 -1.47 30.33
C SER A 76 -10.01 -1.33 31.48
N HIS A 77 -10.49 -0.11 31.70
CA HIS A 77 -11.53 0.20 32.68
C HIS A 77 -12.66 1.01 32.02
N THR A 78 -13.86 0.88 32.57
CA THR A 78 -14.99 1.77 32.19
C THR A 78 -15.13 2.84 33.26
N SER A 79 -15.17 4.10 32.85
CA SER A 79 -15.51 5.19 33.75
C SER A 79 -17.04 5.37 33.84
N GLU A 80 -17.54 5.93 34.94
CA GLU A 80 -18.97 6.26 35.09
C GLU A 80 -19.50 7.21 34.00
N TRP A 81 -18.60 7.91 33.32
CA TRP A 81 -18.91 8.96 32.33
C TRP A 81 -18.71 8.54 30.87
N SER A 82 -18.24 7.32 30.61
CA SER A 82 -17.96 6.85 29.24
C SER A 82 -18.44 5.41 29.03
N THR A 83 -19.15 5.21 27.94
CA THR A 83 -19.55 3.86 27.48
C THR A 83 -18.40 3.14 26.77
N THR A 84 -17.32 3.86 26.40
CA THR A 84 -16.15 3.27 25.77
C THR A 84 -15.09 2.99 26.83
N PRO A 85 -14.62 1.75 26.98
CA PRO A 85 -13.54 1.43 27.91
C PRO A 85 -12.28 2.22 27.60
N ALA A 86 -11.65 2.77 28.62
CA ALA A 86 -10.33 3.40 28.52
C ALA A 86 -9.25 2.37 28.83
N GLY A 87 -8.15 2.35 28.08
CA GLY A 87 -7.01 1.46 28.34
C GLY A 87 -6.28 1.82 29.62
N ALA A 88 -5.61 0.85 30.23
CA ALA A 88 -4.91 1.03 31.52
C ALA A 88 -3.89 2.18 31.50
N PHE A 89 -3.19 2.40 30.38
CA PHE A 89 -2.25 3.49 30.17
C PHE A 89 -2.82 4.64 29.32
N GLU A 90 -4.09 4.57 28.93
CA GLU A 90 -4.68 5.62 28.08
C GLU A 90 -4.62 6.98 28.76
N SER A 91 -4.16 7.98 28.00
CA SER A 91 -3.97 9.37 28.47
C SER A 91 -2.98 9.54 29.65
N LYS A 92 -2.08 8.59 29.88
CA LYS A 92 -0.99 8.73 30.86
C LYS A 92 0.18 9.47 30.21
N TRP A 93 0.25 10.78 30.46
CA TRP A 93 1.20 11.68 29.80
C TRP A 93 2.57 11.76 30.48
N GLN A 94 2.73 11.19 31.66
CA GLN A 94 3.99 11.14 32.41
C GLN A 94 4.74 9.83 32.17
N ALA A 95 4.06 8.71 31.93
CA ALA A 95 4.68 7.42 31.69
C ALA A 95 5.43 7.43 30.33
N VAL A 96 6.75 7.38 30.37
CA VAL A 96 7.63 7.39 29.20
C VAL A 96 8.15 5.98 28.92
N ASN A 97 8.66 5.30 29.94
CA ASN A 97 9.13 3.94 29.85
C ASN A 97 8.21 3.01 30.65
N VAL A 98 7.84 1.88 30.05
CA VAL A 98 7.02 0.88 30.71
C VAL A 98 7.76 -0.45 30.71
N TYR A 99 7.91 -1.01 31.90
CA TYR A 99 8.57 -2.29 32.14
C TYR A 99 7.51 -3.34 32.45
N LEU A 100 7.42 -4.36 31.59
CA LEU A 100 6.39 -5.40 31.66
C LEU A 100 7.03 -6.76 31.97
N PRO A 101 6.47 -7.54 32.93
CA PRO A 101 6.95 -8.88 33.19
C PRO A 101 6.60 -9.83 32.03
N ASP A 102 7.47 -10.81 31.80
CA ASP A 102 7.25 -11.84 30.77
C ASP A 102 6.03 -12.76 31.07
N THR A 103 5.37 -12.59 32.22
CA THR A 103 4.09 -13.24 32.57
C THR A 103 2.90 -12.67 31.77
N ILE A 104 3.03 -11.49 31.15
CA ILE A 104 1.95 -10.87 30.38
C ILE A 104 1.68 -11.65 29.10
N THR A 105 0.42 -12.04 28.93
CA THR A 105 -0.07 -12.80 27.77
C THR A 105 -0.97 -11.98 26.84
N SER A 106 -1.56 -10.87 27.35
CA SER A 106 -2.46 -10.05 26.53
C SER A 106 -2.42 -8.56 26.87
N PHE A 107 -2.63 -7.75 25.84
CA PHE A 107 -3.00 -6.35 25.95
C PHE A 107 -4.44 -6.18 25.44
N ALA A 108 -5.28 -5.51 26.22
CA ALA A 108 -6.65 -5.21 25.84
C ALA A 108 -6.72 -4.12 24.76
N ASP A 109 -7.92 -3.90 24.24
CA ASP A 109 -8.19 -2.77 23.35
C ASP A 109 -7.80 -1.46 24.04
N ARG A 110 -7.11 -0.58 23.31
CA ARG A 110 -6.68 0.76 23.75
C ARG A 110 -5.71 0.76 24.95
N ALA A 111 -5.16 -0.37 25.37
CA ALA A 111 -4.36 -0.49 26.61
C ALA A 111 -3.31 0.65 26.78
N PHE A 112 -2.69 1.10 25.72
CA PHE A 112 -1.68 2.18 25.65
C PHE A 112 -2.07 3.29 24.65
N ALA A 113 -3.34 3.46 24.35
CA ALA A 113 -3.77 4.46 23.38
C ALA A 113 -3.55 5.88 23.91
N SER A 114 -3.21 6.80 23.01
CA SER A 114 -3.08 8.24 23.29
C SER A 114 -2.27 8.56 24.56
N CYS A 115 -1.15 7.87 24.78
CA CYS A 115 -0.27 8.05 25.95
C CYS A 115 1.11 8.55 25.57
N ALA A 116 1.93 8.93 26.55
CA ALA A 116 3.30 9.39 26.34
C ALA A 116 4.34 8.27 26.28
N VAL A 117 3.94 7.01 26.31
CA VAL A 117 4.87 5.88 26.30
C VAL A 117 5.70 5.88 25.03
N GLU A 118 7.02 5.98 25.22
CA GLU A 118 8.02 5.97 24.15
C GLU A 118 8.69 4.61 23.97
N HIS A 119 8.84 3.87 25.11
CA HIS A 119 9.54 2.59 25.12
C HIS A 119 8.79 1.54 25.97
N ILE A 120 8.72 0.33 25.46
CA ILE A 120 8.27 -0.86 26.18
C ILE A 120 9.49 -1.75 26.41
N TYR A 121 9.76 -2.06 27.66
CA TYR A 121 10.78 -3.02 28.09
C TYR A 121 10.11 -4.24 28.68
N ARG A 122 10.74 -5.40 28.53
CA ARG A 122 10.31 -6.63 29.17
C ARG A 122 11.35 -7.10 30.18
N TYR A 123 10.93 -7.81 31.20
CA TYR A 123 11.81 -8.45 32.14
C TYR A 123 11.30 -9.84 32.54
N ASP A 124 12.25 -10.77 32.84
CA ASP A 124 11.92 -12.09 33.37
C ASP A 124 11.93 -12.03 34.90
N PRO A 125 10.77 -12.14 35.58
CA PRO A 125 10.67 -12.03 37.04
C PRO A 125 11.38 -13.16 37.79
N ALA A 126 11.74 -14.27 37.12
CA ALA A 126 12.50 -15.35 37.72
C ALA A 126 14.02 -15.07 37.77
N GLN A 127 14.50 -14.09 36.98
CA GLN A 127 15.93 -13.82 36.83
C GLN A 127 16.37 -12.47 37.38
N ILE A 128 15.45 -11.56 37.64
CA ILE A 128 15.77 -10.15 37.92
C ILE A 128 15.04 -9.68 39.17
N SER A 129 15.78 -9.04 40.11
CA SER A 129 15.19 -8.36 41.26
C SER A 129 14.45 -7.09 40.84
N ALA A 130 13.45 -6.67 41.61
CA ALA A 130 12.71 -5.45 41.32
C ALA A 130 13.61 -4.19 41.21
N GLU A 131 14.73 -4.18 41.97
CA GLU A 131 15.68 -3.07 42.07
C GLU A 131 16.55 -2.96 40.78
N ASP A 132 16.76 -4.07 40.05
CA ASP A 132 17.64 -4.13 38.88
C ASP A 132 16.88 -3.94 37.55
N ILE A 133 15.55 -3.93 37.56
CA ILE A 133 14.74 -3.89 36.33
C ILE A 133 15.11 -2.68 35.44
N VAL A 134 15.20 -1.49 36.05
CA VAL A 134 15.47 -0.26 35.30
C VAL A 134 16.95 -0.13 34.92
N SER A 135 17.87 -0.65 35.74
CA SER A 135 19.31 -0.42 35.58
C SER A 135 20.00 -1.36 34.60
N SER A 136 19.65 -2.65 34.59
CA SER A 136 20.38 -3.66 33.81
C SER A 136 19.57 -4.90 33.44
N GLY A 137 18.38 -5.07 33.99
CA GLY A 137 17.66 -6.33 33.93
C GLY A 137 16.52 -6.42 32.94
N SER A 138 16.29 -5.37 32.15
CA SER A 138 15.21 -5.36 31.16
C SER A 138 15.75 -5.34 29.73
N ALA A 139 14.99 -5.90 28.82
CA ALA A 139 15.25 -5.86 27.39
C ALA A 139 14.16 -5.09 26.66
N LEU A 140 14.54 -4.29 25.64
CA LEU A 140 13.56 -3.66 24.77
C LEU A 140 12.66 -4.72 24.12
N GLY A 141 11.35 -4.50 24.17
CA GLY A 141 10.39 -5.35 23.47
C GLY A 141 9.18 -5.72 24.30
N VAL A 142 8.23 -6.37 23.65
CA VAL A 142 7.03 -6.91 24.28
C VAL A 142 7.35 -8.17 25.09
N PRO A 143 6.54 -8.51 26.11
CA PRO A 143 6.71 -9.72 26.91
C PRO A 143 6.80 -11.00 26.06
N MET A 144 7.65 -11.94 26.44
CA MET A 144 7.89 -13.17 25.68
C MET A 144 6.68 -14.10 25.59
N GLN A 145 5.78 -14.01 26.57
CA GLN A 145 4.56 -14.82 26.63
C GLN A 145 3.35 -14.13 25.96
N LEU A 146 3.54 -12.92 25.42
CA LEU A 146 2.45 -12.18 24.80
C LEU A 146 1.84 -12.97 23.63
N LYS A 147 0.52 -13.14 23.66
CA LYS A 147 -0.28 -13.84 22.64
C LYS A 147 -1.14 -12.89 21.83
N THR A 148 -1.72 -11.89 22.47
CA THR A 148 -2.67 -11.01 21.82
C THR A 148 -2.44 -9.55 22.17
N MET A 149 -2.63 -8.69 21.18
CA MET A 149 -2.74 -7.24 21.34
C MET A 149 -4.11 -6.82 20.81
N GLY A 150 -4.85 -6.07 21.61
CA GLY A 150 -6.18 -5.57 21.28
C GLY A 150 -6.18 -4.51 20.19
N SER A 151 -7.37 -4.15 19.75
CA SER A 151 -7.58 -3.10 18.77
C SER A 151 -7.17 -1.74 19.35
N HIS A 152 -6.57 -0.89 18.50
CA HIS A 152 -6.10 0.44 18.90
C HIS A 152 -5.16 0.44 20.12
N CYS A 153 -4.49 -0.67 20.41
CA CYS A 153 -3.71 -0.87 21.64
C CYS A 153 -2.70 0.26 21.90
N PHE A 154 -1.96 0.71 20.90
CA PHE A 154 -0.98 1.80 20.96
C PHE A 154 -1.37 2.99 20.07
N ASP A 155 -2.61 3.04 19.57
CA ASP A 155 -3.05 4.09 18.65
C ASP A 155 -2.75 5.49 19.22
N ASN A 156 -2.17 6.36 18.39
CA ASN A 156 -1.83 7.74 18.75
C ASN A 156 -0.90 7.86 19.99
N SER A 157 -0.12 6.83 20.33
CA SER A 157 0.91 6.90 21.37
C SER A 157 2.19 7.61 20.86
N ARG A 158 3.19 7.76 21.73
CA ARG A 158 4.52 8.29 21.37
C ARG A 158 5.57 7.21 21.17
N LEU A 159 5.15 5.96 21.00
CA LEU A 159 6.04 4.81 20.89
C LEU A 159 7.05 5.02 19.74
N LYS A 160 8.33 4.80 20.04
CA LYS A 160 9.44 5.03 19.10
C LYS A 160 9.86 3.76 18.37
N GLU A 161 9.77 2.63 19.07
CA GLU A 161 10.23 1.36 18.54
C GLU A 161 9.46 0.19 19.14
N VAL A 162 9.37 -0.89 18.37
CA VAL A 162 8.71 -2.14 18.76
C VAL A 162 9.61 -3.31 18.45
N GLN A 163 9.94 -4.11 19.47
CA GLN A 163 10.62 -5.39 19.32
C GLN A 163 9.67 -6.52 19.69
N ILE A 164 9.49 -7.49 18.81
CA ILE A 164 8.62 -8.66 19.01
C ILE A 164 9.45 -9.93 18.84
N ASP A 165 9.77 -10.59 19.93
CA ASP A 165 10.42 -11.90 19.93
C ASP A 165 9.45 -13.01 20.32
N ALA A 166 8.26 -12.64 20.77
CA ALA A 166 7.17 -13.51 21.21
C ALA A 166 6.47 -14.24 20.04
N GLN A 167 5.73 -15.28 20.40
CA GLN A 167 4.80 -15.96 19.49
C GLN A 167 3.40 -15.33 19.64
N VAL A 168 3.16 -14.23 18.92
CA VAL A 168 1.91 -13.44 18.99
C VAL A 168 0.89 -14.02 18.02
N ASP A 169 -0.29 -14.40 18.50
CA ASP A 169 -1.36 -14.95 17.67
C ASP A 169 -2.08 -13.84 16.88
N SER A 170 -2.28 -12.67 17.50
CA SER A 170 -2.91 -11.54 16.81
C SER A 170 -2.48 -10.18 17.35
N ILE A 171 -2.32 -9.25 16.43
CA ILE A 171 -2.25 -7.81 16.67
C ILE A 171 -3.55 -7.21 16.12
N GLY A 172 -4.31 -6.52 16.95
CA GLY A 172 -5.65 -6.02 16.65
C GLY A 172 -5.70 -4.92 15.59
N ASP A 173 -6.91 -4.61 15.15
CA ASP A 173 -7.18 -3.56 14.17
C ASP A 173 -6.72 -2.20 14.73
N GLY A 174 -5.97 -1.43 13.93
CA GLY A 174 -5.45 -0.12 14.33
C GLY A 174 -4.45 -0.12 15.49
N ALA A 175 -3.91 -1.27 15.92
CA ALA A 175 -3.14 -1.39 17.15
C ALA A 175 -1.94 -0.43 17.24
N TYR A 176 -1.30 -0.10 16.15
CA TYR A 176 -0.19 0.83 16.03
C TYR A 176 -0.50 1.98 15.06
N ALA A 177 -1.78 2.33 14.89
CA ALA A 177 -2.16 3.40 13.97
C ALA A 177 -1.73 4.78 14.50
N THR A 178 -1.53 5.72 13.58
CA THR A 178 -1.27 7.14 13.85
C THR A 178 -0.10 7.47 14.80
N ILE A 179 0.86 6.55 14.95
CA ILE A 179 2.06 6.77 15.78
C ILE A 179 3.13 7.51 14.98
N ALA A 180 3.12 8.83 15.03
CA ALA A 180 4.05 9.67 14.26
C ALA A 180 5.53 9.46 14.65
N ALA A 181 5.82 9.13 15.90
CA ALA A 181 7.17 8.95 16.42
C ALA A 181 7.78 7.57 16.10
N LEU A 182 6.99 6.61 15.59
CA LEU A 182 7.44 5.24 15.35
C LEU A 182 8.53 5.22 14.27
N SER A 183 9.70 4.73 14.64
CA SER A 183 10.90 4.69 13.77
C SER A 183 11.32 3.26 13.38
N SER A 184 10.98 2.26 14.19
CA SER A 184 11.28 0.87 13.86
C SER A 184 10.28 -0.13 14.45
N VAL A 185 10.04 -1.19 13.69
CA VAL A 185 9.31 -2.39 14.13
C VAL A 185 10.14 -3.60 13.74
N THR A 186 10.56 -4.38 14.72
CA THR A 186 11.35 -5.59 14.51
C THR A 186 10.61 -6.82 14.98
N LEU A 187 10.47 -7.80 14.11
CA LEU A 187 10.10 -9.17 14.46
C LEU A 187 11.37 -10.03 14.45
N GLY A 188 11.79 -10.48 15.63
CA GLY A 188 12.97 -11.31 15.78
C GLY A 188 12.83 -12.66 15.08
N LYS A 189 13.95 -13.37 14.89
CA LYS A 189 13.97 -14.67 14.17
C LYS A 189 13.10 -15.75 14.80
N THR A 190 12.97 -15.71 16.12
CA THR A 190 12.12 -16.63 16.89
C THR A 190 10.69 -16.13 17.01
N GLY A 191 10.43 -14.87 16.71
CA GLY A 191 9.11 -14.27 16.76
C GLY A 191 8.17 -14.79 15.68
N ARG A 192 6.89 -14.77 15.99
CA ARG A 192 5.82 -15.03 15.01
C ARG A 192 4.65 -14.09 15.29
N ILE A 193 4.02 -13.64 14.22
CA ILE A 193 2.74 -12.95 14.28
C ILE A 193 1.75 -13.75 13.43
N GLY A 194 0.68 -14.25 14.04
CA GLY A 194 -0.39 -14.93 13.30
C GLY A 194 -1.13 -13.94 12.41
N THR A 195 -1.69 -12.89 12.98
CA THR A 195 -2.40 -11.87 12.19
C THR A 195 -2.00 -10.46 12.60
N ILE A 196 -1.65 -9.63 11.63
CA ILE A 196 -1.60 -8.17 11.73
C ILE A 196 -2.98 -7.65 11.28
N GLY A 197 -3.72 -6.98 12.17
CA GLY A 197 -5.08 -6.50 11.95
C GLY A 197 -5.21 -5.43 10.86
N LYS A 198 -6.45 -5.05 10.57
CA LYS A 198 -6.74 -3.96 9.63
C LYS A 198 -6.20 -2.64 10.16
N ASN A 199 -5.73 -1.78 9.25
CA ASN A 199 -5.23 -0.45 9.60
C ASN A 199 -4.15 -0.45 10.70
N CYS A 200 -3.53 -1.58 11.02
CA CYS A 200 -2.68 -1.78 12.20
C CYS A 200 -1.59 -0.71 12.33
N PHE A 201 -0.90 -0.36 11.25
CA PHE A 201 0.13 0.67 11.18
C PHE A 201 -0.29 1.87 10.31
N GLN A 202 -1.58 2.07 10.11
CA GLN A 202 -2.09 3.15 9.23
C GLN A 202 -1.57 4.51 9.67
N ASN A 203 -1.02 5.28 8.72
CA ASN A 203 -0.48 6.63 8.95
C ASN A 203 0.60 6.71 10.04
N SER A 204 1.33 5.63 10.32
CA SER A 204 2.42 5.61 11.28
C SER A 204 3.77 5.89 10.64
N GLY A 205 4.73 6.45 11.43
CA GLY A 205 6.06 6.80 10.96
C GLY A 205 6.07 8.05 10.08
N ALA A 206 6.37 9.23 10.63
CA ALA A 206 6.28 10.48 9.89
C ALA A 206 7.40 10.67 8.83
N GLN A 207 8.62 10.17 9.06
CA GLN A 207 9.75 10.40 8.16
C GLN A 207 10.53 9.13 7.80
N THR A 208 10.87 8.31 8.77
CA THR A 208 11.57 7.03 8.55
C THR A 208 10.97 5.98 9.46
N LEU A 209 10.40 4.95 8.88
CA LEU A 209 9.89 3.80 9.59
C LEU A 209 10.53 2.55 8.98
N ASN A 210 11.28 1.81 9.78
CA ASN A 210 11.94 0.60 9.33
C ASN A 210 11.18 -0.64 9.84
N PHE A 211 10.93 -1.58 8.94
CA PHE A 211 10.36 -2.87 9.28
C PHE A 211 11.37 -3.98 9.02
N TYR A 212 11.71 -4.72 10.07
CA TYR A 212 12.64 -5.86 10.03
C TYR A 212 11.94 -7.14 10.48
N PHE A 213 11.28 -7.83 9.55
CA PHE A 213 10.54 -9.05 9.85
C PHE A 213 11.37 -10.30 9.51
N TYR A 214 12.21 -10.71 10.46
CA TYR A 214 13.04 -11.92 10.35
C TYR A 214 12.29 -13.19 10.76
N GLY A 215 11.22 -13.08 11.51
CA GLY A 215 10.31 -14.15 11.88
C GLY A 215 9.18 -14.31 10.88
N ARG A 216 8.20 -15.11 11.26
CA ARG A 216 7.02 -15.41 10.42
C ARG A 216 5.85 -14.49 10.70
N VAL A 217 5.18 -14.02 9.63
CA VAL A 217 3.87 -13.37 9.69
C VAL A 217 2.89 -14.16 8.84
N ASP A 218 1.85 -14.75 9.47
CA ASP A 218 0.91 -15.59 8.72
C ASP A 218 0.00 -14.75 7.82
N ALA A 219 -0.54 -13.63 8.35
CA ALA A 219 -1.42 -12.76 7.57
C ALA A 219 -1.27 -11.28 7.92
N ILE A 220 -1.29 -10.45 6.90
CA ILE A 220 -1.39 -8.99 6.97
C ILE A 220 -2.81 -8.58 6.57
N GLY A 221 -3.51 -7.84 7.42
CA GLY A 221 -4.86 -7.37 7.21
C GLY A 221 -5.00 -6.29 6.15
N ALA A 222 -6.24 -5.97 5.80
CA ALA A 222 -6.53 -4.92 4.86
C ALA A 222 -6.06 -3.54 5.39
N ASN A 223 -5.48 -2.72 4.50
CA ASN A 223 -4.99 -1.38 4.82
C ASN A 223 -3.95 -1.32 5.96
N ALA A 224 -3.36 -2.45 6.37
CA ALA A 224 -2.54 -2.57 7.58
C ALA A 224 -1.40 -1.55 7.65
N PHE A 225 -0.83 -1.14 6.52
CA PHE A 225 0.24 -0.15 6.40
C PHE A 225 -0.16 1.06 5.54
N GLU A 226 -1.46 1.28 5.30
CA GLU A 226 -1.91 2.39 4.44
C GLU A 226 -1.36 3.73 4.89
N GLY A 227 -0.76 4.49 3.96
CA GLY A 227 -0.24 5.82 4.24
C GLY A 227 0.99 5.87 5.15
N SER A 228 1.53 4.72 5.59
CA SER A 228 2.74 4.69 6.41
C SER A 228 3.92 5.29 5.65
N GLY A 229 4.65 6.19 6.34
CA GLY A 229 5.67 7.01 5.71
C GLY A 229 7.08 6.43 5.82
N GLY A 230 7.96 6.87 4.89
CA GLY A 230 9.42 6.78 5.04
C GLY A 230 10.05 5.38 5.04
N ILE A 231 9.35 4.34 4.60
CA ILE A 231 9.89 2.97 4.58
C ILE A 231 10.91 2.86 3.44
N GLN A 232 12.21 2.73 3.78
CA GLN A 232 13.26 2.59 2.76
C GLN A 232 13.21 1.20 2.14
N ASP A 233 13.43 0.16 2.97
CA ASP A 233 13.45 -1.21 2.54
C ASP A 233 12.46 -2.03 3.38
N PHE A 234 11.48 -2.62 2.72
CA PHE A 234 10.53 -3.51 3.35
C PHE A 234 10.91 -4.96 3.06
N TYR A 235 11.28 -5.68 4.11
CA TYR A 235 11.76 -7.05 4.02
C TYR A 235 10.99 -7.97 4.94
N MET A 236 10.47 -9.07 4.40
CA MET A 236 9.84 -10.14 5.17
C MET A 236 10.45 -11.49 4.78
N GLU A 237 11.05 -12.20 5.77
CA GLU A 237 11.65 -13.51 5.54
C GLU A 237 10.60 -14.60 5.32
N ASP A 238 9.49 -14.55 6.05
CA ASP A 238 8.38 -15.49 5.83
C ASP A 238 7.03 -14.79 6.04
N VAL A 239 6.26 -14.67 4.96
CA VAL A 239 4.92 -14.08 4.96
C VAL A 239 3.93 -15.02 4.27
N GLY A 240 2.75 -15.21 4.88
CA GLY A 240 1.70 -16.07 4.32
C GLY A 240 0.73 -15.32 3.40
N ILE A 241 0.08 -14.28 3.88
CA ILE A 241 -0.92 -13.52 3.14
C ILE A 241 -0.69 -12.01 3.30
N VAL A 242 -0.81 -11.28 2.19
CA VAL A 242 -0.86 -9.82 2.16
C VAL A 242 -2.28 -9.39 1.78
N GLY A 243 -2.97 -8.65 2.65
CA GLY A 243 -4.36 -8.26 2.49
C GLY A 243 -4.62 -7.21 1.40
N THR A 244 -5.90 -6.97 1.15
CA THR A 244 -6.37 -5.93 0.22
C THR A 244 -5.91 -4.55 0.68
N GLU A 245 -5.36 -3.76 -0.26
CA GLU A 245 -4.88 -2.39 0.00
C GLU A 245 -3.85 -2.28 1.16
N ALA A 246 -3.21 -3.40 1.57
CA ALA A 246 -2.38 -3.47 2.78
C ALA A 246 -1.29 -2.40 2.82
N PHE A 247 -0.68 -2.04 1.70
CA PHE A 247 0.37 -1.03 1.57
C PHE A 247 -0.05 0.15 0.67
N LYS A 248 -1.33 0.43 0.59
CA LYS A 248 -1.85 1.53 -0.21
C LYS A 248 -1.23 2.87 0.19
N ASN A 249 -0.77 3.63 -0.83
CA ASN A 249 -0.13 4.94 -0.64
C ASN A 249 1.12 4.95 0.27
N CYS A 250 1.73 3.79 0.53
CA CYS A 250 2.98 3.72 1.30
C CYS A 250 4.16 4.32 0.53
N HIS A 251 5.08 4.93 1.27
CA HIS A 251 6.35 5.44 0.74
C HIS A 251 7.47 4.38 0.90
N ILE A 252 7.35 3.26 0.21
CA ILE A 252 8.32 2.16 0.20
C ILE A 252 9.22 2.30 -1.02
N ASN A 253 10.54 2.16 -0.87
CA ASN A 253 11.48 2.20 -2.01
C ASN A 253 11.74 0.80 -2.58
N THR A 254 12.04 -0.18 -1.74
CA THR A 254 12.21 -1.58 -2.18
C THR A 254 11.37 -2.52 -1.33
N MET A 255 10.94 -3.61 -1.96
CA MET A 255 10.16 -4.64 -1.28
C MET A 255 10.69 -6.03 -1.60
N THR A 256 10.87 -6.84 -0.56
CA THR A 256 11.19 -8.26 -0.68
C THR A 256 10.27 -9.07 0.22
N LEU A 257 9.49 -9.95 -0.39
CA LEU A 257 8.63 -10.92 0.30
C LEU A 257 9.13 -12.31 0.02
N LYS A 258 9.38 -13.08 1.07
CA LYS A 258 9.84 -14.47 0.98
C LYS A 258 8.94 -15.44 1.73
N GLY A 259 9.30 -16.71 1.70
CA GLY A 259 8.72 -17.78 2.50
C GLY A 259 7.50 -18.42 1.87
N SER A 260 6.45 -18.59 2.62
CA SER A 260 5.26 -19.38 2.26
C SER A 260 4.09 -18.54 1.75
N LEU A 261 4.38 -17.47 1.01
CA LEU A 261 3.35 -16.57 0.46
C LEU A 261 2.30 -17.37 -0.34
N SER A 262 1.03 -17.17 -0.04
CA SER A 262 -0.11 -17.77 -0.74
C SER A 262 -0.94 -16.74 -1.51
N ALA A 263 -1.02 -15.50 -1.03
CA ALA A 263 -1.77 -14.46 -1.72
C ALA A 263 -1.25 -13.05 -1.46
N ILE A 264 -1.34 -12.20 -2.47
CA ILE A 264 -1.31 -10.75 -2.37
C ILE A 264 -2.70 -10.26 -2.80
N GLY A 265 -3.35 -9.46 -1.96
CA GLY A 265 -4.71 -8.97 -2.16
C GLY A 265 -4.83 -7.92 -3.27
N ASP A 266 -6.08 -7.63 -3.61
CA ASP A 266 -6.39 -6.57 -4.58
C ASP A 266 -5.84 -5.22 -4.12
N ARG A 267 -5.28 -4.45 -5.05
CA ARG A 267 -4.74 -3.11 -4.80
C ARG A 267 -3.70 -3.01 -3.68
N ALA A 268 -3.07 -4.13 -3.30
CA ALA A 268 -2.19 -4.19 -2.12
C ALA A 268 -1.12 -3.10 -2.08
N PHE A 269 -0.57 -2.68 -3.21
CA PHE A 269 0.47 -1.65 -3.35
C PHE A 269 0.04 -0.48 -4.25
N ILE A 270 -1.26 -0.24 -4.36
CA ILE A 270 -1.77 0.87 -5.17
C ILE A 270 -1.25 2.21 -4.65
N GLY A 271 -0.76 3.05 -5.54
CA GLY A 271 -0.30 4.40 -5.18
C GLY A 271 1.07 4.46 -4.49
N CYS A 272 1.83 3.35 -4.39
CA CYS A 272 3.20 3.36 -3.86
C CYS A 272 4.15 4.10 -4.82
N GLY A 273 4.15 5.43 -4.73
CA GLY A 273 4.84 6.32 -5.68
C GLY A 273 6.36 6.22 -5.67
N ASN A 274 6.98 5.66 -4.65
CA ASN A 274 8.42 5.51 -4.48
C ASN A 274 8.92 4.08 -4.71
N LEU A 275 8.02 3.10 -4.87
CA LEU A 275 8.38 1.69 -4.99
C LEU A 275 9.12 1.41 -6.30
N ASP A 276 10.43 1.28 -6.24
CA ASP A 276 11.31 1.08 -7.40
C ASP A 276 11.50 -0.40 -7.76
N LYS A 277 11.56 -1.28 -6.76
CA LYS A 277 11.85 -2.71 -6.96
C LYS A 277 10.96 -3.60 -6.10
N VAL A 278 10.42 -4.65 -6.72
CA VAL A 278 9.67 -5.71 -6.05
C VAL A 278 10.30 -7.06 -6.34
N THR A 279 10.56 -7.83 -5.28
CA THR A 279 11.06 -9.19 -5.36
C THR A 279 10.15 -10.11 -4.53
N ILE A 280 9.58 -11.11 -5.17
CA ILE A 280 8.75 -12.14 -4.51
C ILE A 280 9.43 -13.49 -4.70
N GLN A 281 9.76 -14.13 -3.58
CA GLN A 281 10.45 -15.43 -3.52
C GLN A 281 9.63 -16.39 -2.66
N SER A 282 8.47 -16.80 -3.15
CA SER A 282 7.63 -17.78 -2.46
C SER A 282 8.12 -19.21 -2.74
N SER A 283 8.07 -20.04 -1.71
CA SER A 283 8.30 -21.49 -1.80
C SER A 283 7.01 -22.26 -2.13
N THR A 284 5.86 -21.59 -2.12
CA THR A 284 4.54 -22.15 -2.38
C THR A 284 3.87 -21.47 -3.59
N PRO A 285 2.89 -22.11 -4.25
CA PRO A 285 2.04 -21.42 -5.22
C PRO A 285 1.33 -20.23 -4.59
N TYR A 286 1.26 -19.13 -5.33
CA TYR A 286 0.64 -17.88 -4.85
C TYR A 286 -0.12 -17.13 -5.93
N THR A 287 -0.98 -16.24 -5.51
CA THR A 287 -1.78 -15.35 -6.36
C THR A 287 -1.47 -13.89 -6.09
N ILE A 288 -1.67 -13.05 -7.10
CA ILE A 288 -1.60 -11.61 -7.00
C ILE A 288 -2.96 -11.05 -7.43
N GLY A 289 -3.57 -10.25 -6.58
CA GLY A 289 -4.87 -9.65 -6.79
C GLY A 289 -4.89 -8.59 -7.89
N LYS A 290 -6.08 -8.17 -8.27
CA LYS A 290 -6.31 -7.16 -9.29
C LYS A 290 -5.75 -5.81 -8.86
N TYR A 291 -5.14 -5.10 -9.81
CA TYR A 291 -4.60 -3.75 -9.61
C TYR A 291 -3.54 -3.65 -8.51
N ALA A 292 -2.91 -4.76 -8.12
CA ALA A 292 -2.05 -4.84 -6.93
C ALA A 292 -0.92 -3.80 -6.93
N PHE A 293 -0.32 -3.49 -8.08
CA PHE A 293 0.78 -2.52 -8.23
C PHE A 293 0.41 -1.31 -9.10
N THR A 294 -0.86 -1.00 -9.26
CA THR A 294 -1.31 0.09 -10.12
C THR A 294 -0.72 1.43 -9.70
N CYS A 295 -0.21 2.18 -10.70
CA CYS A 295 0.40 3.51 -10.52
C CYS A 295 1.63 3.54 -9.60
N ALA A 296 2.24 2.39 -9.27
CA ALA A 296 3.51 2.35 -8.59
C ALA A 296 4.68 2.80 -9.50
N SER A 297 5.74 3.31 -8.90
CA SER A 297 6.94 3.77 -9.64
C SER A 297 7.91 2.64 -10.02
N ILE A 298 7.48 1.39 -9.94
CA ILE A 298 8.30 0.19 -10.10
C ILE A 298 9.09 0.23 -11.39
N LYS A 299 10.40 -0.02 -11.29
CA LYS A 299 11.32 -0.16 -12.43
C LYS A 299 11.56 -1.62 -12.81
N GLU A 300 11.57 -2.49 -11.79
CA GLU A 300 11.89 -3.90 -11.95
C GLU A 300 11.03 -4.77 -11.02
N VAL A 301 10.47 -5.84 -11.56
CA VAL A 301 9.75 -6.87 -10.79
C VAL A 301 10.33 -8.25 -11.08
N THR A 302 10.48 -9.06 -10.03
CA THR A 302 10.92 -10.44 -10.11
C THR A 302 9.99 -11.31 -9.30
N PHE A 303 9.45 -12.34 -9.95
CA PHE A 303 8.55 -13.31 -9.34
C PHE A 303 9.17 -14.72 -9.41
N SER A 304 9.13 -15.43 -8.27
CA SER A 304 9.49 -16.85 -8.23
C SER A 304 8.45 -17.72 -8.93
N ASP A 305 8.79 -18.97 -9.17
CA ASP A 305 7.85 -19.99 -9.60
C ASP A 305 6.70 -20.11 -8.57
N GLY A 306 5.54 -20.58 -9.04
CA GLY A 306 4.31 -20.62 -8.23
C GLY A 306 3.26 -19.57 -8.62
N LEU A 307 3.66 -18.43 -9.21
CA LEU A 307 2.70 -17.50 -9.81
C LEU A 307 2.13 -18.11 -11.09
N SER A 308 0.80 -18.28 -11.12
CA SER A 308 0.11 -18.85 -12.28
C SER A 308 -0.53 -17.81 -13.20
N SER A 309 -0.83 -16.63 -12.69
CA SER A 309 -1.52 -15.55 -13.43
C SER A 309 -1.01 -14.18 -13.02
N VAL A 310 -0.88 -13.28 -13.99
CA VAL A 310 -0.81 -11.84 -13.75
C VAL A 310 -2.21 -11.30 -13.92
N ALA A 311 -2.85 -10.96 -12.82
CA ALA A 311 -4.25 -10.55 -12.76
C ALA A 311 -4.55 -9.23 -13.48
N GLU A 312 -5.84 -8.94 -13.65
CA GLU A 312 -6.33 -7.73 -14.29
C GLU A 312 -5.72 -6.47 -13.65
N GLY A 313 -5.16 -5.61 -14.50
CA GLY A 313 -4.66 -4.30 -14.09
C GLY A 313 -3.44 -4.32 -13.16
N THR A 314 -2.82 -5.47 -12.88
CA THR A 314 -1.74 -5.61 -11.87
C THR A 314 -0.70 -4.50 -11.97
N PHE A 315 -0.22 -4.16 -13.19
CA PHE A 315 0.77 -3.11 -13.43
C PHE A 315 0.21 -1.92 -14.23
N SER A 316 -1.11 -1.74 -14.23
CA SER A 316 -1.72 -0.64 -14.98
C SER A 316 -1.16 0.71 -14.53
N GLY A 317 -0.68 1.51 -15.48
CA GLY A 317 -0.13 2.83 -15.20
C GLY A 317 1.29 2.86 -14.61
N CYS A 318 1.98 1.73 -14.46
CA CYS A 318 3.36 1.68 -13.99
C CYS A 318 4.32 2.27 -15.04
N GLY A 319 4.36 3.59 -15.11
CA GLY A 319 5.06 4.33 -16.18
C GLY A 319 6.59 4.21 -16.18
N LYS A 320 7.20 3.66 -15.14
CA LYS A 320 8.66 3.43 -15.04
C LYS A 320 9.05 1.97 -15.22
N LEU A 321 8.10 1.02 -15.24
CA LEU A 321 8.37 -0.41 -15.31
C LEU A 321 9.12 -0.79 -16.58
N SER A 322 10.35 -1.25 -16.45
CA SER A 322 11.25 -1.56 -17.57
C SER A 322 11.66 -3.02 -17.66
N LYS A 323 11.72 -3.72 -16.53
CA LYS A 323 12.11 -5.13 -16.47
C LYS A 323 11.08 -5.93 -15.71
N VAL A 324 10.63 -7.02 -16.32
CA VAL A 324 9.62 -7.92 -15.77
C VAL A 324 10.12 -9.35 -15.92
N TYR A 325 10.37 -10.02 -14.80
CA TYR A 325 10.80 -11.40 -14.75
C TYR A 325 9.64 -12.25 -14.21
N LEU A 326 8.89 -12.85 -15.13
CA LEU A 326 7.77 -13.72 -14.82
C LEU A 326 8.25 -15.18 -14.76
N PRO A 327 7.64 -16.01 -13.88
CA PRO A 327 8.08 -17.37 -13.69
C PRO A 327 7.70 -18.29 -14.85
N THR A 328 8.37 -19.46 -14.91
CA THR A 328 8.07 -20.50 -15.90
C THR A 328 6.71 -21.17 -15.69
N THR A 329 6.17 -21.07 -14.47
CA THR A 329 4.84 -21.58 -14.08
C THR A 329 3.68 -20.74 -14.57
N LEU A 330 3.94 -19.54 -15.12
CA LEU A 330 2.90 -18.60 -15.55
C LEU A 330 2.04 -19.20 -16.67
N LYS A 331 0.71 -19.17 -16.47
CA LYS A 331 -0.28 -19.69 -17.43
C LYS A 331 -1.03 -18.58 -18.14
N GLU A 332 -1.24 -17.44 -17.48
CA GLU A 332 -2.09 -16.39 -18.01
C GLU A 332 -1.61 -14.98 -17.65
N ILE A 333 -1.79 -14.05 -18.58
CA ILE A 333 -1.72 -12.60 -18.36
C ILE A 333 -3.08 -12.03 -18.74
N GLU A 334 -3.76 -11.48 -17.76
CA GLU A 334 -5.13 -11.03 -17.89
C GLU A 334 -5.24 -9.63 -18.51
N LYS A 335 -6.48 -9.21 -18.74
CA LYS A 335 -6.84 -7.93 -19.33
C LYS A 335 -6.20 -6.75 -18.56
N ASN A 336 -5.73 -5.75 -19.29
CA ASN A 336 -5.13 -4.54 -18.75
C ASN A 336 -3.91 -4.73 -17.83
N ALA A 337 -3.39 -5.95 -17.67
CA ALA A 337 -2.30 -6.27 -16.73
C ALA A 337 -1.09 -5.33 -16.86
N PHE A 338 -0.78 -4.86 -18.07
CA PHE A 338 0.27 -3.88 -18.39
C PHE A 338 -0.29 -2.67 -19.13
N GLU A 339 -1.51 -2.25 -18.81
CA GLU A 339 -2.13 -1.10 -19.47
C GLU A 339 -1.35 0.18 -19.22
N ASN A 340 -1.11 0.95 -20.29
CA ASN A 340 -0.34 2.20 -20.28
C ASN A 340 1.12 2.09 -19.80
N VAL A 341 1.66 0.88 -19.68
CA VAL A 341 3.09 0.66 -19.38
C VAL A 341 3.92 0.90 -20.64
N SER A 342 4.65 2.01 -20.69
CA SER A 342 5.32 2.47 -21.92
C SER A 342 6.81 2.16 -21.98
N THR A 343 7.39 1.63 -20.91
CA THR A 343 8.84 1.58 -20.68
C THR A 343 9.46 0.20 -20.72
N ILE A 344 8.67 -0.87 -20.83
CA ILE A 344 9.19 -2.26 -20.83
C ILE A 344 10.23 -2.45 -21.92
N THR A 345 11.44 -2.83 -21.51
CA THR A 345 12.55 -3.22 -22.38
C THR A 345 12.82 -4.71 -22.31
N THR A 346 12.58 -5.31 -21.17
CA THR A 346 12.81 -6.74 -20.91
C THR A 346 11.58 -7.32 -20.24
N ILE A 347 11.06 -8.42 -20.80
CA ILE A 347 10.01 -9.23 -20.18
C ILE A 347 10.28 -10.70 -20.53
N THR A 348 10.21 -11.56 -19.52
CA THR A 348 10.24 -13.02 -19.71
C THR A 348 8.83 -13.57 -19.53
N ILE A 349 8.35 -14.35 -20.48
CA ILE A 349 7.04 -15.00 -20.41
C ILE A 349 7.22 -16.43 -20.90
N ASN A 350 6.54 -17.39 -20.27
CA ASN A 350 6.43 -18.76 -20.75
C ASN A 350 5.76 -18.78 -22.14
N ASP A 351 6.30 -19.55 -23.07
CA ASP A 351 5.81 -19.64 -24.45
C ASP A 351 4.38 -20.20 -24.56
N THR A 352 3.89 -20.89 -23.54
CA THR A 352 2.54 -21.47 -23.48
C THR A 352 1.53 -20.56 -22.76
N ALA A 353 1.99 -19.45 -22.15
CA ALA A 353 1.11 -18.56 -21.42
C ALA A 353 0.07 -17.92 -22.35
N LYS A 354 -1.19 -17.94 -21.92
CA LYS A 354 -2.27 -17.20 -22.58
C LYS A 354 -2.13 -15.71 -22.23
N VAL A 355 -2.19 -14.85 -23.23
CA VAL A 355 -2.10 -13.41 -23.05
C VAL A 355 -3.37 -12.77 -23.61
N ASP A 356 -4.09 -12.03 -22.76
CA ASP A 356 -5.31 -11.32 -23.15
C ASP A 356 -4.98 -10.24 -24.20
N ASP A 357 -5.91 -10.01 -25.14
CA ASP A 357 -5.75 -9.06 -26.24
C ASP A 357 -5.57 -7.61 -25.74
N GLU A 358 -6.10 -7.27 -24.58
CA GLU A 358 -6.00 -5.95 -23.94
C GLU A 358 -4.90 -5.90 -22.86
N ALA A 359 -4.19 -7.00 -22.57
CA ALA A 359 -3.16 -7.04 -21.54
C ALA A 359 -2.13 -5.90 -21.65
N PHE A 360 -1.74 -5.51 -22.86
CA PHE A 360 -0.78 -4.43 -23.14
C PHE A 360 -1.44 -3.19 -23.75
N LYS A 361 -2.70 -2.92 -23.46
CA LYS A 361 -3.44 -1.78 -24.00
C LYS A 361 -2.78 -0.46 -23.63
N GLY A 362 -2.59 0.43 -24.61
CA GLY A 362 -1.96 1.74 -24.37
C GLY A 362 -0.46 1.72 -24.06
N ALA A 363 0.17 0.56 -23.97
CA ALA A 363 1.59 0.43 -23.68
C ALA A 363 2.44 1.13 -24.77
N GLY A 364 3.38 1.98 -24.35
CA GLY A 364 4.26 2.73 -25.25
C GLY A 364 3.60 3.87 -26.03
N GLY A 365 2.42 4.32 -25.61
CA GLY A 365 1.64 5.33 -26.36
C GLY A 365 0.98 4.78 -27.61
N THR A 366 1.40 3.62 -28.06
CA THR A 366 0.74 2.70 -28.97
C THR A 366 1.18 1.29 -28.54
N THR A 367 0.29 0.32 -28.61
CA THR A 367 0.60 -1.10 -28.36
C THR A 367 1.80 -1.60 -29.19
N TRP A 368 2.15 -0.88 -30.23
CA TRP A 368 3.30 -1.15 -31.09
C TRP A 368 4.63 -0.81 -30.43
N GLY A 369 4.71 0.27 -29.68
CA GLY A 369 5.95 0.70 -29.04
C GLY A 369 6.44 -0.25 -27.94
N ALA A 370 5.53 -0.90 -27.21
CA ALA A 370 5.90 -1.94 -26.24
C ALA A 370 6.52 -3.15 -26.97
N LEU A 371 5.88 -3.63 -28.04
CA LEU A 371 6.38 -4.76 -28.81
C LEU A 371 7.79 -4.53 -29.38
N ASP A 372 8.07 -3.32 -29.85
CA ASP A 372 9.39 -2.97 -30.40
C ASP A 372 10.52 -3.03 -29.36
N ARG A 373 10.18 -2.84 -28.09
CA ARG A 373 11.15 -2.84 -26.98
C ARG A 373 11.42 -4.20 -26.40
N LEU A 374 10.59 -5.19 -26.69
CA LEU A 374 10.79 -6.55 -26.20
C LEU A 374 12.01 -7.18 -26.86
N ASN A 375 12.95 -7.67 -26.07
CA ASN A 375 14.18 -8.27 -26.55
C ASN A 375 14.02 -9.74 -26.93
N ASN A 376 13.09 -10.45 -26.30
CA ASN A 376 12.84 -11.86 -26.52
C ASN A 376 11.89 -12.06 -27.71
N GLN A 377 12.29 -12.88 -28.69
CA GLN A 377 11.48 -13.12 -29.91
C GLN A 377 10.24 -13.97 -29.64
N SER A 378 10.30 -14.92 -28.71
CA SER A 378 9.14 -15.72 -28.31
C SER A 378 8.08 -14.85 -27.66
N VAL A 379 8.48 -14.00 -26.71
CA VAL A 379 7.60 -13.02 -26.08
C VAL A 379 7.00 -12.04 -27.10
N LYS A 380 7.80 -11.58 -28.06
CA LYS A 380 7.27 -10.74 -29.17
C LYS A 380 6.14 -11.43 -29.93
N LYS A 381 6.23 -12.73 -30.17
CA LYS A 381 5.17 -13.51 -30.85
C LYS A 381 3.90 -13.59 -29.99
N ILE A 382 4.05 -13.87 -28.69
CA ILE A 382 2.92 -13.94 -27.76
C ILE A 382 2.20 -12.60 -27.67
N VAL A 383 2.94 -11.53 -27.36
CA VAL A 383 2.38 -10.17 -27.28
C VAL A 383 1.81 -9.72 -28.62
N ALA A 384 2.47 -10.04 -29.74
CA ALA A 384 1.93 -9.74 -31.08
C ALA A 384 0.62 -10.48 -31.37
N LYS A 385 0.47 -11.71 -30.89
CA LYS A 385 -0.78 -12.47 -30.99
C LYS A 385 -1.89 -11.79 -30.19
N ALA A 386 -1.63 -11.44 -28.93
CA ALA A 386 -2.57 -10.72 -28.08
C ALA A 386 -2.97 -9.36 -28.67
N LEU A 387 -2.05 -8.70 -29.36
CA LEU A 387 -2.32 -7.44 -30.08
C LEU A 387 -2.87 -7.64 -31.51
N HIS A 388 -3.29 -8.85 -31.88
CA HIS A 388 -3.72 -9.23 -33.24
C HIS A 388 -2.74 -8.81 -34.33
N ARG A 389 -1.43 -9.00 -34.12
CA ARG A 389 -0.37 -8.55 -35.02
C ARG A 389 0.38 -9.71 -35.65
N ASN A 390 0.67 -9.60 -36.94
CA ASN A 390 1.51 -10.53 -37.65
C ASN A 390 2.96 -10.03 -37.70
N LEU A 391 3.89 -10.73 -37.02
CA LEU A 391 5.30 -10.40 -37.01
C LEU A 391 6.04 -10.78 -38.30
N LYS A 392 5.45 -11.58 -39.21
CA LYS A 392 6.06 -11.93 -40.50
C LYS A 392 6.31 -10.72 -41.42
N THR A 393 5.59 -9.62 -41.19
CA THR A 393 5.80 -8.35 -41.93
C THR A 393 5.97 -7.23 -40.90
N PRO A 394 7.20 -6.80 -40.58
CA PRO A 394 7.40 -5.71 -39.66
C PRO A 394 6.71 -4.45 -40.23
N LEU A 395 5.78 -3.90 -39.47
CA LEU A 395 5.10 -2.67 -39.87
C LEU A 395 6.13 -1.53 -39.98
N PRO A 396 6.17 -0.81 -41.10
CA PRO A 396 7.15 0.22 -41.26
C PRO A 396 6.96 1.33 -40.23
N LYS A 397 8.05 1.68 -39.56
CA LYS A 397 8.03 2.78 -38.58
C LYS A 397 7.63 4.09 -39.24
N VAL A 398 6.70 4.81 -38.65
CA VAL A 398 6.35 6.16 -39.03
C VAL A 398 7.07 7.14 -38.11
N ALA A 399 8.07 7.82 -38.62
CA ALA A 399 8.83 8.76 -37.80
C ALA A 399 7.93 9.88 -37.24
N LYS A 400 8.24 10.32 -36.04
CA LYS A 400 7.48 11.36 -35.34
C LYS A 400 7.52 12.69 -36.11
N ALA A 401 6.35 13.26 -36.38
CA ALA A 401 6.25 14.63 -36.88
C ALA A 401 6.23 15.60 -35.69
N LEU A 402 7.29 16.38 -35.51
CA LEU A 402 7.39 17.33 -34.39
C LEU A 402 6.60 18.61 -34.68
N LEU A 403 5.59 18.92 -33.89
CA LEU A 403 4.85 20.18 -34.03
C LEU A 403 5.71 21.35 -33.55
N LYS A 404 6.25 22.11 -34.48
CA LYS A 404 7.15 23.25 -34.24
C LYS A 404 6.40 24.52 -33.84
N LYS A 405 5.23 24.78 -34.44
CA LYS A 405 4.46 26.00 -34.20
C LYS A 405 2.97 25.71 -34.11
N ALA A 406 2.30 26.36 -33.17
CA ALA A 406 0.86 26.46 -33.09
C ALA A 406 0.51 27.90 -32.66
N LYS A 407 0.23 28.78 -33.65
CA LYS A 407 -0.02 30.21 -33.43
C LYS A 407 -1.39 30.61 -33.98
N ALA A 408 -2.15 31.39 -33.20
CA ALA A 408 -3.39 31.97 -33.70
C ALA A 408 -3.10 33.04 -34.78
N ALA A 409 -3.95 33.12 -35.80
CA ALA A 409 -3.95 34.26 -36.73
C ALA A 409 -4.39 35.55 -36.00
N LYS A 410 -4.04 36.72 -36.51
CA LYS A 410 -4.35 38.03 -35.90
C LYS A 410 -5.83 38.14 -35.47
N ASN A 411 -6.74 37.65 -36.27
CA ASN A 411 -8.21 37.68 -35.97
C ASN A 411 -8.69 36.55 -35.04
N LYS A 412 -7.81 35.71 -34.51
CA LYS A 412 -8.09 34.55 -33.65
C LYS A 412 -9.15 33.55 -34.20
N LYS A 413 -9.51 33.65 -35.49
CA LYS A 413 -10.47 32.72 -36.13
C LYS A 413 -9.81 31.47 -36.69
N LYS A 414 -8.51 31.49 -36.89
CA LYS A 414 -7.70 30.37 -37.43
C LYS A 414 -6.45 30.12 -36.61
N ALA A 415 -5.99 28.87 -36.55
CA ALA A 415 -4.70 28.48 -35.99
C ALA A 415 -3.77 28.01 -37.11
N ASN A 416 -2.58 28.58 -37.17
CA ASN A 416 -1.53 28.19 -38.11
C ASN A 416 -0.59 27.21 -37.41
N LEU A 417 -0.45 26.03 -38.00
CA LEU A 417 0.36 24.94 -37.46
C LEU A 417 1.51 24.64 -38.43
N LYS A 418 2.69 24.38 -37.87
CA LYS A 418 3.89 23.96 -38.63
C LYS A 418 4.58 22.82 -37.87
N TRP A 419 5.00 21.77 -38.58
CA TRP A 419 5.69 20.60 -38.02
C TRP A 419 6.84 20.14 -38.87
N THR A 420 7.64 19.18 -38.40
CA THR A 420 8.73 18.59 -39.19
C THR A 420 8.17 17.54 -40.15
N LYS A 421 8.80 17.40 -41.32
CA LYS A 421 8.50 16.31 -42.24
C LYS A 421 8.82 14.97 -41.55
N SER A 422 7.95 13.99 -41.71
CA SER A 422 8.15 12.62 -41.22
C SER A 422 8.58 11.74 -42.39
N LYS A 423 9.66 10.97 -42.20
CA LYS A 423 10.09 9.97 -43.22
C LYS A 423 8.98 8.90 -43.32
N ASN A 424 8.73 8.44 -44.55
CA ASN A 424 7.78 7.35 -44.88
C ASN A 424 6.30 7.61 -44.49
N ALA A 425 5.89 8.85 -44.24
CA ALA A 425 4.49 9.18 -44.01
C ALA A 425 3.70 9.33 -45.32
N ASN A 426 2.45 8.89 -45.34
CA ASN A 426 1.49 9.23 -46.40
C ASN A 426 0.77 10.55 -46.12
N GLY A 427 0.88 11.08 -44.92
CA GLY A 427 0.30 12.34 -44.52
C GLY A 427 0.27 12.54 -43.04
N TYR A 428 -0.56 13.49 -42.59
CA TYR A 428 -0.65 13.86 -41.17
C TYR A 428 -2.09 13.99 -40.71
N ILE A 429 -2.34 13.68 -39.47
CA ILE A 429 -3.62 13.96 -38.79
C ILE A 429 -3.35 14.99 -37.73
N VAL A 430 -4.16 16.03 -37.73
CA VAL A 430 -4.15 17.09 -36.72
C VAL A 430 -5.30 16.86 -35.76
N TYR A 431 -4.99 16.93 -34.49
CA TYR A 431 -5.92 16.84 -33.41
C TYR A 431 -5.97 18.13 -32.58
N CYS A 432 -7.06 18.36 -31.93
CA CYS A 432 -7.27 19.50 -31.03
C CYS A 432 -7.83 19.03 -29.69
N LYS A 433 -7.36 19.63 -28.63
CA LYS A 433 -7.86 19.46 -27.27
C LYS A 433 -8.18 20.83 -26.67
N VAL A 434 -9.38 20.98 -26.10
CA VAL A 434 -9.86 22.24 -25.53
C VAL A 434 -10.05 22.07 -24.03
N VAL A 435 -9.30 22.84 -23.25
CA VAL A 435 -9.26 22.74 -21.79
C VAL A 435 -9.89 23.99 -21.21
N LYS A 436 -11.00 23.88 -20.50
CA LYS A 436 -11.63 24.99 -19.78
C LYS A 436 -10.75 25.37 -18.57
N LYS A 437 -10.88 26.62 -18.10
CA LYS A 437 -10.18 27.08 -16.87
C LYS A 437 -10.51 26.11 -15.71
N GLY A 438 -9.53 25.75 -14.91
CA GLY A 438 -9.67 24.85 -13.77
C GLY A 438 -9.73 23.35 -14.08
N LYS A 439 -9.77 22.91 -15.35
CA LYS A 439 -9.76 21.49 -15.73
C LYS A 439 -8.37 20.99 -16.11
N LYS A 440 -8.01 19.75 -15.71
CA LYS A 440 -6.73 19.12 -16.06
C LYS A 440 -6.76 18.63 -17.50
N ALA A 441 -5.69 18.90 -18.26
CA ALA A 441 -5.58 18.56 -19.67
C ALA A 441 -5.53 17.03 -19.91
N GLY A 442 -5.00 16.25 -18.98
CA GLY A 442 -4.85 14.78 -19.09
C GLY A 442 -6.18 14.05 -19.27
N LYS A 443 -7.23 14.52 -18.62
CA LYS A 443 -8.58 13.89 -18.66
C LYS A 443 -9.42 14.23 -19.90
N ILE A 444 -8.88 14.97 -20.89
CA ILE A 444 -9.64 15.42 -22.06
C ILE A 444 -9.13 14.74 -23.33
N ALA A 445 -10.00 14.03 -24.01
CA ALA A 445 -9.69 13.32 -25.25
C ALA A 445 -9.30 14.26 -26.41
N TRP A 446 -8.41 13.80 -27.25
CA TRP A 446 -8.02 14.46 -28.48
C TRP A 446 -9.12 14.29 -29.54
N LYS A 447 -9.57 15.38 -30.16
CA LYS A 447 -10.51 15.34 -31.29
C LYS A 447 -9.77 15.59 -32.60
N LYS A 448 -9.95 14.72 -33.57
CA LYS A 448 -9.43 14.91 -34.93
C LYS A 448 -10.08 16.15 -35.57
N VAL A 449 -9.27 17.04 -36.13
CA VAL A 449 -9.76 18.29 -36.70
C VAL A 449 -9.37 18.46 -38.19
N LYS A 450 -8.29 17.80 -38.62
CA LYS A 450 -7.88 17.86 -40.05
C LYS A 450 -7.03 16.66 -40.42
N THR A 451 -7.20 16.19 -41.66
CA THR A 451 -6.29 15.24 -42.30
C THR A 451 -5.53 15.97 -43.40
N VAL A 452 -4.21 15.87 -43.44
CA VAL A 452 -3.35 16.39 -44.48
C VAL A 452 -2.82 15.19 -45.28
N LYS A 453 -3.39 14.95 -46.46
CA LYS A 453 -3.07 13.78 -47.30
C LYS A 453 -1.73 13.86 -48.02
N LYS A 454 -1.14 15.06 -48.16
CA LYS A 454 0.14 15.27 -48.86
C LYS A 454 1.31 15.13 -47.89
N PRO A 455 2.23 14.15 -48.05
CA PRO A 455 3.32 13.88 -47.09
C PRO A 455 4.39 14.98 -47.05
N LYS A 456 4.53 15.75 -48.12
CA LYS A 456 5.46 16.89 -48.19
C LYS A 456 4.95 18.14 -47.48
N THR A 457 3.64 18.20 -47.14
CA THR A 457 3.02 19.35 -46.48
C THR A 457 3.29 19.33 -44.98
N THR A 458 4.05 20.32 -44.51
CA THR A 458 4.48 20.45 -43.10
C THR A 458 3.81 21.62 -42.39
N LYS A 459 2.77 22.19 -42.97
CA LYS A 459 1.99 23.31 -42.42
C LYS A 459 0.51 23.16 -42.76
N CYS A 460 -0.33 23.65 -41.92
CA CYS A 460 -1.76 23.81 -42.23
C CYS A 460 -2.42 24.85 -41.36
N THR A 461 -3.58 25.31 -41.81
CA THR A 461 -4.45 26.18 -41.03
C THR A 461 -5.69 25.40 -40.61
N VAL A 462 -6.11 25.59 -39.38
CA VAL A 462 -7.29 24.97 -38.78
C VAL A 462 -8.23 26.05 -38.26
N LYS A 463 -9.52 25.95 -38.56
CA LYS A 463 -10.55 26.89 -38.07
C LYS A 463 -10.69 26.76 -36.54
N ILE A 464 -10.72 27.90 -35.83
CA ILE A 464 -11.05 27.96 -34.41
C ILE A 464 -12.53 28.30 -34.30
N SER A 465 -13.36 27.36 -33.84
CA SER A 465 -14.81 27.56 -33.75
C SER A 465 -15.20 28.65 -32.76
N ALA A 466 -16.42 29.18 -32.88
CA ALA A 466 -16.93 30.17 -31.93
C ALA A 466 -16.90 29.64 -30.48
N LYS A 467 -17.27 28.39 -30.28
CA LYS A 467 -17.22 27.69 -28.96
C LYS A 467 -15.78 27.64 -28.39
N GLN A 468 -14.80 27.35 -29.23
CA GLN A 468 -13.38 27.34 -28.83
C GLN A 468 -12.86 28.75 -28.50
N ARG A 469 -13.27 29.78 -29.26
CA ARG A 469 -12.93 31.19 -28.94
C ARG A 469 -13.54 31.65 -27.62
N LYS A 470 -14.79 31.24 -27.29
CA LYS A 470 -15.39 31.48 -25.97
C LYS A 470 -14.56 30.90 -24.83
N VAL A 471 -13.98 29.71 -25.02
CA VAL A 471 -13.11 29.07 -24.01
C VAL A 471 -11.81 29.86 -23.84
N LEU A 472 -11.19 30.33 -24.93
CA LEU A 472 -9.98 31.19 -24.85
C LEU A 472 -10.25 32.51 -24.13
N LYS A 473 -11.37 33.18 -24.42
CA LYS A 473 -11.79 34.41 -23.72
C LYS A 473 -11.93 34.17 -22.20
N LYS A 474 -12.39 32.99 -21.78
CA LYS A 474 -12.53 32.58 -20.36
C LYS A 474 -11.23 32.02 -19.78
N LYS A 475 -10.05 32.42 -20.29
CA LYS A 475 -8.71 31.96 -19.84
C LYS A 475 -8.50 30.44 -19.91
N GLY A 476 -9.29 29.71 -20.73
CA GLY A 476 -9.05 28.30 -21.06
C GLY A 476 -7.88 28.15 -22.06
N LYS A 477 -7.52 26.91 -22.34
CA LYS A 477 -6.35 26.57 -23.19
C LYS A 477 -6.79 25.68 -24.36
N ILE A 478 -6.19 25.89 -25.53
CA ILE A 478 -6.33 25.00 -26.68
C ILE A 478 -4.95 24.40 -26.98
N TYR A 479 -4.92 23.10 -27.17
CA TYR A 479 -3.72 22.37 -27.57
C TYR A 479 -3.98 21.77 -28.94
N TYR A 480 -2.97 21.79 -29.77
CA TYR A 480 -2.93 21.05 -31.03
C TYR A 480 -1.89 19.94 -30.95
N SER A 481 -2.15 18.86 -31.64
CA SER A 481 -1.25 17.74 -31.79
C SER A 481 -1.23 17.30 -33.25
N VAL A 482 -0.08 16.80 -33.71
CA VAL A 482 0.06 16.20 -35.03
C VAL A 482 0.62 14.79 -34.91
N ARG A 483 0.07 13.87 -35.71
CA ARG A 483 0.62 12.53 -35.93
C ARG A 483 0.85 12.34 -37.44
N ALA A 484 1.99 11.79 -37.78
CA ALA A 484 2.18 11.25 -39.12
C ALA A 484 1.44 9.92 -39.23
N TYR A 485 0.92 9.61 -40.42
CA TYR A 485 0.33 8.30 -40.71
C TYR A 485 0.88 7.70 -41.99
N LYS A 486 0.86 6.36 -42.05
CA LYS A 486 1.17 5.59 -43.27
C LYS A 486 0.08 4.54 -43.47
N LYS A 487 -0.38 4.40 -44.70
CA LYS A 487 -1.25 3.31 -45.12
C LYS A 487 -0.39 2.15 -45.58
N VAL A 488 -0.66 0.99 -45.07
CA VAL A 488 0.06 -0.26 -45.37
C VAL A 488 -0.94 -1.36 -45.66
N THR A 489 -0.58 -2.30 -46.49
CA THR A 489 -1.34 -3.53 -46.68
C THR A 489 -0.67 -4.63 -45.88
N VAL A 490 -1.43 -5.28 -44.99
CA VAL A 490 -0.96 -6.38 -44.15
C VAL A 490 -1.95 -7.53 -44.27
N ASN A 491 -1.48 -8.67 -44.73
CA ASN A 491 -2.33 -9.84 -44.99
C ASN A 491 -3.55 -9.51 -45.90
N GLY A 492 -3.29 -8.77 -47.01
CA GLY A 492 -4.33 -8.35 -47.96
C GLY A 492 -5.25 -7.22 -47.46
N LYS A 493 -5.21 -6.83 -46.17
CA LYS A 493 -6.05 -5.79 -45.60
C LYS A 493 -5.33 -4.45 -45.47
N LYS A 494 -5.94 -3.37 -45.97
CA LYS A 494 -5.40 -2.00 -45.81
C LYS A 494 -5.49 -1.55 -44.35
N LYS A 495 -4.35 -1.21 -43.75
CA LYS A 495 -4.24 -0.64 -42.39
C LYS A 495 -3.60 0.73 -42.41
N THR A 496 -3.93 1.56 -41.42
CA THR A 496 -3.28 2.85 -41.22
C THR A 496 -2.52 2.82 -39.90
N ILE A 497 -1.22 3.04 -39.99
CA ILE A 497 -0.32 3.12 -38.82
C ILE A 497 0.04 4.58 -38.55
N TYR A 498 0.35 4.90 -37.33
CA TYR A 498 0.53 6.26 -36.84
C TYR A 498 1.81 6.42 -36.03
N SER A 499 2.44 7.60 -36.17
CA SER A 499 3.50 8.00 -35.24
C SER A 499 2.93 8.36 -33.85
N VAL A 500 3.80 8.48 -32.86
CA VAL A 500 3.45 9.09 -31.55
C VAL A 500 3.01 10.56 -31.74
N TYR A 501 2.27 11.08 -30.77
CA TYR A 501 1.82 12.48 -30.78
C TYR A 501 2.96 13.47 -30.56
N SER A 502 2.87 14.61 -31.21
CA SER A 502 3.62 15.81 -30.86
C SER A 502 2.64 16.94 -30.63
N GLN A 503 2.67 17.55 -29.46
CA GLN A 503 1.68 18.56 -29.08
C GLN A 503 2.29 19.91 -28.72
N LYS A 504 1.52 20.98 -28.94
CA LYS A 504 1.81 22.34 -28.45
C LYS A 504 0.51 23.07 -28.06
N LYS A 505 0.64 23.91 -27.06
CA LYS A 505 -0.41 24.89 -26.70
C LYS A 505 -0.48 25.95 -27.80
N LEU A 506 -1.69 26.36 -28.14
CA LEU A 506 -1.94 27.49 -29.03
C LEU A 506 -1.44 28.79 -28.38
N LYS A 507 -0.56 29.49 -29.06
CA LYS A 507 -0.07 30.82 -28.72
C LYS A 507 -0.81 31.89 -29.53
#